data_3e08f07b9cada44aad1fb814275243ec
#
_entry.id   3e08f07b9cada44aad1fb814275243ec
#
_cell.length_a   1.000
_cell.length_b   1.000
_cell.length_c   1.000
_cell.angle_alpha   90.00
_cell.angle_beta   90.00
_cell.angle_gamma   90.00
#
_symmetry.space_group_name_H-M   'P 1'
#
loop_
_entity.id
_entity.type
_entity.pdbx_description
1 polymer ?
#
loop_
_entity_poly.entity_id
_entity_poly.type
_entity_poly.pdbx_seq_one_letter_code
_entity_poly.pdbx_strand_id
1 'polypeptide(L)'
;NAYKGTGWKEDMMSLIQAGHIPGLTKWYNEGGKEELETIPGVVPAEEVVYAPLYRNPKRIFGIGLNYADHAKDIGNAAPTGFPGSFFKMADTLIGPNDDILLPKLKEAQKTTAEAELGIIMGRDCRDVPEEEWESAIVGYTTILDMTEESILKGNDFVPGNPRYLTIVKNFPTFFSFGPQLVTPDEVPDVLKLEVQSVHNGEIHAKNTVDHMTHVPSRLVSLHSSIQGWYAGDVLSTGTPRAFHIQDGDIAECRIVGPDGFEMEPLKNPVVDLKLH
;
A
#
# COMPACT_ATOMS: atom_id res chain seq x y z
N ASN A 1 -11.27 19.81 -12.02
CA ASN A 1 -11.24 20.96 -12.97
C ASN A 1 -12.13 22.16 -12.58
N ALA A 2 -12.89 22.09 -11.47
CA ALA A 2 -13.66 23.22 -10.98
C ALA A 2 -12.78 24.43 -10.62
N TYR A 3 -11.49 24.22 -10.40
CA TYR A 3 -10.51 25.23 -9.95
C TYR A 3 -9.48 25.62 -11.01
N LYS A 4 -9.88 25.77 -12.23
CA LYS A 4 -9.01 26.22 -13.35
C LYS A 4 -8.23 27.53 -13.11
N GLY A 5 -8.53 28.25 -12.03
CA GLY A 5 -7.83 29.48 -11.66
C GLY A 5 -6.73 29.30 -10.60
N THR A 6 -6.60 28.12 -9.96
CA THR A 6 -5.71 27.95 -8.80
C THR A 6 -4.29 27.52 -9.17
N GLY A 7 -4.06 27.05 -10.40
CA GLY A 7 -2.78 26.49 -10.85
C GLY A 7 -2.48 25.08 -10.32
N TRP A 8 -3.42 24.44 -9.65
CA TRP A 8 -3.25 23.05 -9.20
C TRP A 8 -3.19 22.08 -10.38
N LYS A 9 -2.45 20.98 -10.20
CA LYS A 9 -2.36 19.90 -11.17
C LYS A 9 -3.64 19.08 -11.18
N GLU A 10 -3.87 18.32 -12.26
CA GLU A 10 -5.14 17.63 -12.52
C GLU A 10 -5.08 16.14 -12.14
N ASP A 11 -3.88 15.56 -11.98
CA ASP A 11 -3.68 14.17 -11.59
C ASP A 11 -2.91 14.07 -10.27
N MET A 12 -3.11 12.96 -9.55
CA MET A 12 -2.59 12.76 -8.21
C MET A 12 -1.05 12.81 -8.18
N MET A 13 -0.36 12.15 -9.10
CA MET A 13 1.11 12.16 -9.12
C MET A 13 1.66 13.57 -9.31
N SER A 14 1.09 14.32 -10.24
CA SER A 14 1.49 15.71 -10.50
C SER A 14 1.19 16.64 -9.31
N LEU A 15 0.07 16.40 -8.59
CA LEU A 15 -0.26 17.12 -7.36
C LEU A 15 0.80 16.88 -6.27
N ILE A 16 1.19 15.62 -6.06
CA ILE A 16 2.21 15.23 -5.10
C ILE A 16 3.56 15.86 -5.47
N GLN A 17 4.02 15.67 -6.71
CA GLN A 17 5.32 16.16 -7.19
C GLN A 17 5.43 17.67 -7.18
N ALA A 18 4.32 18.38 -7.36
CA ALA A 18 4.26 19.84 -7.27
C ALA A 18 4.12 20.36 -5.81
N GLY A 19 3.97 19.46 -4.81
CA GLY A 19 3.74 19.84 -3.42
C GLY A 19 2.38 20.50 -3.19
N HIS A 20 1.37 20.20 -3.99
CA HIS A 20 0.07 20.88 -3.92
C HIS A 20 -0.88 20.30 -2.88
N ILE A 21 -0.66 19.08 -2.38
CA ILE A 21 -1.57 18.42 -1.43
C ILE A 21 -1.78 19.24 -0.15
N PRO A 22 -0.74 19.77 0.54
CA PRO A 22 -0.96 20.60 1.72
C PRO A 22 -1.78 21.87 1.43
N GLY A 23 -1.65 22.43 0.23
CA GLY A 23 -2.45 23.59 -0.21
C GLY A 23 -3.92 23.21 -0.43
N LEU A 24 -4.18 22.01 -0.96
CA LEU A 24 -5.54 21.45 -1.10
C LEU A 24 -6.19 21.20 0.26
N THR A 25 -5.46 20.57 1.18
CA THR A 25 -5.92 20.34 2.57
C THR A 25 -6.28 21.66 3.24
N LYS A 26 -5.39 22.65 3.15
CA LYS A 26 -5.66 23.98 3.70
C LYS A 26 -6.92 24.61 3.10
N TRP A 27 -7.03 24.64 1.78
CA TRP A 27 -8.22 25.17 1.09
C TRP A 27 -9.50 24.46 1.55
N TYR A 28 -9.47 23.11 1.61
CA TYR A 28 -10.62 22.30 2.03
C TYR A 28 -11.09 22.69 3.43
N ASN A 29 -10.17 22.84 4.38
CA ASN A 29 -10.44 23.18 5.77
C ASN A 29 -10.85 24.67 5.97
N GLU A 30 -10.52 25.56 5.04
CA GLU A 30 -10.86 27.00 5.07
C GLU A 30 -12.15 27.34 4.29
N GLY A 31 -13.02 26.37 4.01
CA GLY A 31 -14.32 26.58 3.36
C GLY A 31 -14.46 25.88 2.00
N GLY A 32 -13.43 25.23 1.52
CA GLY A 32 -13.49 24.49 0.25
C GLY A 32 -14.49 23.32 0.30
N LYS A 33 -14.73 22.77 1.48
CA LYS A 33 -15.71 21.70 1.67
C LYS A 33 -17.12 22.18 1.25
N GLU A 34 -17.53 23.33 1.71
CA GLU A 34 -18.82 23.94 1.40
C GLU A 34 -18.91 24.34 -0.09
N GLU A 35 -17.78 24.76 -0.67
CA GLU A 35 -17.71 25.03 -2.10
C GLU A 35 -17.92 23.77 -2.94
N LEU A 36 -17.36 22.60 -2.53
CA LEU A 36 -17.54 21.33 -3.25
C LEU A 36 -19.00 20.94 -3.40
N GLU A 37 -19.85 21.20 -2.39
CA GLU A 37 -21.28 20.89 -2.42
C GLU A 37 -22.04 21.69 -3.51
N THR A 38 -21.49 22.80 -3.97
CA THR A 38 -22.11 23.71 -4.95
C THR A 38 -21.56 23.55 -6.38
N ILE A 39 -20.56 22.72 -6.58
CA ILE A 39 -19.90 22.54 -7.88
C ILE A 39 -20.80 21.74 -8.83
N PRO A 40 -21.10 22.26 -10.04
CA PRO A 40 -21.86 21.50 -11.03
C PRO A 40 -21.09 20.29 -11.54
N GLY A 41 -21.79 19.15 -11.73
CA GLY A 41 -21.20 17.94 -12.31
C GLY A 41 -20.44 17.06 -11.29
N VAL A 42 -20.77 17.18 -10.02
CA VAL A 42 -20.35 16.23 -8.99
C VAL A 42 -20.91 14.85 -9.34
N VAL A 43 -20.06 13.85 -9.31
CA VAL A 43 -20.43 12.44 -9.52
C VAL A 43 -20.64 11.80 -8.16
N PRO A 44 -21.77 11.11 -7.93
CA PRO A 44 -21.99 10.34 -6.69
C PRO A 44 -20.86 9.32 -6.47
N ALA A 45 -20.44 9.12 -5.22
CA ALA A 45 -19.33 8.23 -4.90
C ALA A 45 -19.55 6.79 -5.38
N GLU A 46 -20.80 6.33 -5.37
CA GLU A 46 -21.21 5.01 -5.86
C GLU A 46 -21.13 4.84 -7.39
N GLU A 47 -21.04 5.93 -8.14
CA GLU A 47 -20.87 5.93 -9.59
C GLU A 47 -19.39 6.05 -10.00
N VAL A 48 -18.47 6.27 -9.04
CA VAL A 48 -17.05 6.43 -9.32
C VAL A 48 -16.40 5.07 -9.55
N VAL A 49 -15.75 4.92 -10.69
CA VAL A 49 -14.85 3.80 -10.96
C VAL A 49 -13.44 4.21 -10.54
N TYR A 50 -12.96 3.63 -9.46
CA TYR A 50 -11.64 3.91 -8.96
C TYR A 50 -10.56 3.24 -9.83
N ALA A 51 -9.50 3.97 -10.10
CA ALA A 51 -8.23 3.48 -10.64
C ALA A 51 -7.19 3.49 -9.52
N PRO A 52 -5.97 2.94 -9.74
CA PRO A 52 -4.88 3.20 -8.80
C PRO A 52 -4.71 4.71 -8.61
N LEU A 53 -4.32 5.14 -7.41
CA LEU A 53 -4.13 6.57 -7.09
C LEU A 53 -3.31 7.30 -8.16
N TYR A 54 -2.29 6.63 -8.67
CA TYR A 54 -1.49 7.04 -9.83
C TYR A 54 -0.76 5.83 -10.42
N ARG A 55 -0.24 6.01 -11.63
CA ARG A 55 0.61 5.03 -12.30
C ARG A 55 2.05 5.53 -12.33
N ASN A 56 2.98 4.59 -12.50
CA ASN A 56 4.41 4.85 -12.66
C ASN A 56 5.05 5.62 -11.48
N PRO A 57 4.86 5.19 -10.21
CA PRO A 57 5.71 5.65 -9.14
C PRO A 57 7.17 5.35 -9.50
N LYS A 58 8.10 6.19 -9.08
CA LYS A 58 9.52 5.95 -9.33
C LYS A 58 9.99 4.68 -8.63
N ARG A 59 9.43 4.40 -7.44
CA ARG A 59 9.69 3.20 -6.66
C ARG A 59 8.44 2.73 -5.94
N ILE A 60 8.30 1.41 -5.87
CA ILE A 60 7.42 0.71 -4.95
C ILE A 60 8.34 -0.12 -4.06
N PHE A 61 8.35 0.18 -2.77
CA PHE A 61 9.26 -0.41 -1.79
C PHE A 61 8.45 -1.17 -0.75
N GLY A 62 8.75 -2.45 -0.57
CA GLY A 62 8.04 -3.31 0.36
C GLY A 62 8.89 -3.78 1.52
N ILE A 63 8.25 -4.01 2.67
CA ILE A 63 8.86 -4.52 3.90
C ILE A 63 8.28 -5.89 4.20
N GLY A 64 9.14 -6.90 4.22
CA GLY A 64 8.77 -8.26 4.62
C GLY A 64 8.96 -8.51 6.11
N LEU A 65 8.11 -9.40 6.68
CA LEU A 65 8.25 -9.91 8.05
C LEU A 65 8.21 -8.83 9.13
N ASN A 66 7.44 -7.77 8.93
CA ASN A 66 7.41 -6.63 9.85
C ASN A 66 6.50 -6.83 11.08
N TYR A 67 5.69 -7.89 11.10
CA TYR A 67 4.92 -8.31 12.27
C TYR A 67 5.46 -9.64 12.79
N ALA A 68 5.72 -9.72 14.11
CA ALA A 68 6.32 -10.90 14.72
C ALA A 68 5.45 -12.17 14.57
N ASP A 69 4.13 -12.00 14.61
CA ASP A 69 3.19 -13.13 14.45
C ASP A 69 3.22 -13.68 13.03
N HIS A 70 3.22 -12.81 12.01
CA HIS A 70 3.39 -13.22 10.63
C HIS A 70 4.73 -13.95 10.40
N ALA A 71 5.82 -13.45 10.97
CA ALA A 71 7.12 -14.08 10.86
C ALA A 71 7.12 -15.51 11.43
N LYS A 72 6.47 -15.73 12.59
CA LYS A 72 6.33 -17.06 13.22
C LYS A 72 5.52 -18.03 12.36
N ASP A 73 4.43 -17.58 11.74
CA ASP A 73 3.56 -18.42 10.89
C ASP A 73 4.31 -19.05 9.71
N ILE A 74 5.31 -18.38 9.20
CA ILE A 74 6.16 -18.88 8.11
C ILE A 74 7.49 -19.47 8.59
N GLY A 75 7.63 -19.70 9.92
CA GLY A 75 8.80 -20.34 10.52
C GLY A 75 10.04 -19.45 10.60
N ASN A 76 9.85 -18.12 10.60
CA ASN A 76 10.92 -17.13 10.70
C ASN A 76 10.79 -16.27 11.95
N ALA A 77 11.79 -15.42 12.18
CA ALA A 77 11.75 -14.34 13.17
C ALA A 77 11.72 -12.99 12.44
N ALA A 78 10.96 -12.05 12.99
CA ALA A 78 10.98 -10.68 12.48
C ALA A 78 12.39 -10.08 12.62
N PRO A 79 12.97 -9.48 11.56
CA PRO A 79 14.29 -8.87 11.64
C PRO A 79 14.29 -7.66 12.58
N THR A 80 15.09 -7.71 13.65
CA THR A 80 15.18 -6.61 14.64
C THR A 80 16.28 -5.60 14.33
N GLY A 81 17.16 -5.88 13.39
CA GLY A 81 18.23 -4.99 12.94
C GLY A 81 17.78 -4.13 11.77
N PHE A 82 18.05 -4.58 10.55
CA PHE A 82 17.54 -3.96 9.33
C PHE A 82 16.25 -4.65 8.88
N PRO A 83 15.22 -3.90 8.45
CA PRO A 83 14.00 -4.49 7.89
C PRO A 83 14.32 -5.31 6.64
N GLY A 84 13.65 -6.43 6.47
CA GLY A 84 13.67 -7.17 5.21
C GLY A 84 12.97 -6.33 4.13
N SER A 85 13.71 -5.89 3.11
CA SER A 85 13.20 -4.94 2.14
C SER A 85 13.34 -5.47 0.71
N PHE A 86 12.41 -5.08 -0.16
CA PHE A 86 12.42 -5.44 -1.57
C PHE A 86 11.77 -4.35 -2.42
N PHE A 87 11.98 -4.42 -3.74
CA PHE A 87 11.31 -3.56 -4.70
C PHE A 87 10.24 -4.33 -5.46
N LYS A 88 9.17 -3.63 -5.82
CA LYS A 88 8.20 -4.06 -6.83
C LYS A 88 8.33 -3.17 -8.06
N MET A 89 8.13 -3.78 -9.21
CA MET A 89 8.15 -3.06 -10.49
C MET A 89 6.82 -2.35 -10.73
N ALA A 90 6.85 -1.22 -11.41
CA ALA A 90 5.64 -0.49 -11.75
C ALA A 90 4.63 -1.32 -12.57
N ASP A 91 5.09 -2.30 -13.33
CA ASP A 91 4.25 -3.20 -14.14
C ASP A 91 3.38 -4.15 -13.30
N THR A 92 3.65 -4.26 -12.00
CA THR A 92 2.82 -5.04 -11.07
C THR A 92 1.56 -4.30 -10.62
N LEU A 93 1.47 -2.99 -10.91
CA LEU A 93 0.53 -2.09 -10.28
C LEU A 93 -0.86 -2.17 -10.90
N ILE A 94 -1.85 -2.40 -10.05
CA ILE A 94 -3.28 -2.35 -10.33
C ILE A 94 -3.99 -1.46 -9.31
N GLY A 95 -5.25 -1.17 -9.55
CA GLY A 95 -6.12 -0.40 -8.66
C GLY A 95 -7.26 -1.20 -8.07
N PRO A 96 -8.14 -0.53 -7.32
CA PRO A 96 -9.34 -1.14 -6.77
C PRO A 96 -10.20 -1.78 -7.87
N ASN A 97 -10.73 -2.96 -7.57
CA ASN A 97 -11.57 -3.79 -8.44
C ASN A 97 -10.90 -4.33 -9.71
N ASP A 98 -9.62 -4.04 -9.96
CA ASP A 98 -8.86 -4.72 -11.01
C ASP A 98 -8.58 -6.17 -10.59
N ASP A 99 -8.50 -7.10 -11.56
CA ASP A 99 -8.24 -8.50 -11.30
C ASP A 99 -6.81 -8.76 -10.83
N ILE A 100 -6.64 -9.51 -9.74
CA ILE A 100 -5.37 -10.14 -9.38
C ILE A 100 -5.24 -11.40 -10.25
N LEU A 101 -4.27 -11.42 -11.15
CA LEU A 101 -4.06 -12.52 -12.09
C LEU A 101 -3.06 -13.54 -11.54
N LEU A 102 -3.53 -14.74 -11.21
CA LEU A 102 -2.63 -15.82 -10.81
C LEU A 102 -1.82 -16.31 -12.02
N PRO A 103 -0.49 -16.49 -11.89
CA PRO A 103 0.38 -16.76 -13.03
C PRO A 103 0.12 -18.07 -13.75
N LYS A 104 0.25 -18.08 -15.09
CA LYS A 104 0.22 -19.34 -15.91
C LYS A 104 1.42 -20.26 -15.68
N LEU A 105 2.46 -19.78 -15.01
CA LEU A 105 3.66 -20.56 -14.75
C LEU A 105 3.34 -21.83 -13.95
N LYS A 106 3.86 -22.97 -14.41
CA LYS A 106 3.56 -24.28 -13.80
C LYS A 106 3.99 -24.36 -12.34
N GLU A 107 5.08 -23.71 -11.99
CA GLU A 107 5.67 -23.66 -10.66
C GLU A 107 4.91 -22.73 -9.70
N ALA A 108 4.10 -21.81 -10.23
CA ALA A 108 3.28 -20.90 -9.44
C ALA A 108 1.97 -21.60 -9.02
N GLN A 109 1.95 -22.13 -7.80
CA GLN A 109 0.83 -22.95 -7.29
C GLN A 109 0.24 -22.38 -6.00
N LYS A 110 0.87 -21.39 -5.39
CA LYS A 110 0.41 -20.81 -4.14
C LYS A 110 0.70 -19.33 -4.08
N THR A 111 -0.18 -18.54 -4.64
CA THR A 111 -0.16 -17.09 -4.49
C THR A 111 -0.86 -16.69 -3.19
N THR A 112 -0.28 -15.75 -2.46
CA THR A 112 -0.88 -15.14 -1.27
C THR A 112 -1.09 -13.65 -1.48
N ALA A 113 -2.10 -13.09 -0.78
CA ALA A 113 -2.33 -11.66 -0.65
C ALA A 113 -1.98 -11.19 0.76
N GLU A 114 -1.43 -10.01 0.86
CA GLU A 114 -0.91 -9.38 2.06
C GLU A 114 -1.51 -7.98 2.17
N ALA A 115 -2.40 -7.76 3.16
CA ALA A 115 -2.97 -6.45 3.43
C ALA A 115 -1.97 -5.60 4.23
N GLU A 116 -1.74 -4.37 3.80
CA GLU A 116 -0.71 -3.51 4.36
C GLU A 116 -1.13 -2.04 4.44
N LEU A 117 -0.58 -1.32 5.42
CA LEU A 117 -0.59 0.13 5.41
C LEU A 117 0.41 0.62 4.35
N GLY A 118 -0.04 1.46 3.45
CA GLY A 118 0.81 2.15 2.47
C GLY A 118 1.16 3.55 2.95
N ILE A 119 2.41 3.96 2.72
CA ILE A 119 2.88 5.33 2.97
C ILE A 119 3.32 5.92 1.64
N ILE A 120 2.85 7.12 1.33
CA ILE A 120 3.19 7.83 0.10
C ILE A 120 4.11 8.99 0.42
N MET A 121 5.28 9.03 -0.24
CA MET A 121 6.26 10.09 -0.07
C MET A 121 5.77 11.38 -0.71
N GLY A 122 5.86 12.49 0.03
CA GLY A 122 5.38 13.81 -0.39
C GLY A 122 6.42 14.66 -1.09
N ARG A 123 7.71 14.35 -0.91
CA ARG A 123 8.81 15.15 -1.44
C ARG A 123 10.08 14.33 -1.64
N ASP A 124 10.97 14.87 -2.47
CA ASP A 124 12.33 14.34 -2.55
C ASP A 124 13.08 14.67 -1.25
N CYS A 125 13.68 13.65 -0.63
CA CYS A 125 14.39 13.81 0.63
C CYS A 125 15.44 12.72 0.89
N ARG A 126 16.40 13.08 1.75
CA ARG A 126 17.43 12.17 2.27
C ARG A 126 17.67 12.50 3.74
N ASP A 127 18.20 11.51 4.46
CA ASP A 127 18.66 11.66 5.84
C ASP A 127 17.63 12.34 6.77
N VAL A 128 16.35 11.91 6.62
CA VAL A 128 15.24 12.44 7.41
C VAL A 128 15.35 11.92 8.85
N PRO A 129 15.44 12.80 9.87
CA PRO A 129 15.38 12.37 11.25
C PRO A 129 14.12 11.60 11.57
N GLU A 130 14.20 10.61 12.47
CA GLU A 130 13.04 9.78 12.79
C GLU A 130 11.88 10.59 13.41
N GLU A 131 12.18 11.61 14.18
CA GLU A 131 11.22 12.55 14.76
C GLU A 131 10.57 13.50 13.74
N GLU A 132 11.15 13.64 12.54
CA GLU A 132 10.65 14.51 11.47
C GLU A 132 10.03 13.72 10.30
N TRP A 133 9.86 12.40 10.44
CA TRP A 133 9.48 11.51 9.35
C TRP A 133 8.18 11.93 8.62
N GLU A 134 7.20 12.47 9.35
CA GLU A 134 5.94 12.94 8.76
C GLU A 134 6.14 14.09 7.76
N SER A 135 7.22 14.87 7.92
CA SER A 135 7.56 15.91 6.97
C SER A 135 7.94 15.40 5.57
N ALA A 136 8.24 14.09 5.45
CA ALA A 136 8.62 13.46 4.20
C ALA A 136 7.45 12.85 3.45
N ILE A 137 6.32 12.61 4.12
CA ILE A 137 5.17 11.92 3.54
C ILE A 137 4.07 12.89 3.13
N VAL A 138 3.17 12.44 2.28
CA VAL A 138 1.96 13.17 1.90
C VAL A 138 0.70 12.49 2.41
N GLY A 139 0.78 11.22 2.79
CA GLY A 139 -0.35 10.50 3.36
C GLY A 139 -0.20 8.99 3.31
N TYR A 140 -1.33 8.37 3.58
CA TYR A 140 -1.49 6.93 3.73
C TYR A 140 -2.48 6.38 2.72
N THR A 141 -2.40 5.08 2.46
CA THR A 141 -3.35 4.36 1.59
C THR A 141 -3.43 2.89 1.99
N THR A 142 -4.42 2.17 1.49
CA THR A 142 -4.50 0.71 1.60
C THR A 142 -3.73 0.03 0.48
N ILE A 143 -3.08 -1.10 0.79
CA ILE A 143 -2.28 -1.89 -0.15
C ILE A 143 -2.67 -3.37 -0.05
N LEU A 144 -2.65 -4.06 -1.20
CA LEU A 144 -2.53 -5.50 -1.30
C LEU A 144 -1.23 -5.83 -2.04
N ASP A 145 -0.31 -6.52 -1.35
CA ASP A 145 0.96 -7.00 -1.88
C ASP A 145 0.89 -8.52 -2.08
N MET A 146 1.03 -8.99 -3.31
CA MET A 146 0.96 -10.40 -3.62
C MET A 146 2.33 -11.06 -3.69
N THR A 147 2.37 -12.33 -3.26
CA THR A 147 3.57 -13.16 -3.26
C THR A 147 3.28 -14.54 -3.84
N GLU A 148 4.13 -15.03 -4.73
CA GLU A 148 4.08 -16.43 -5.17
C GLU A 148 4.96 -17.32 -4.25
N GLU A 149 4.36 -17.88 -3.20
CA GLU A 149 5.08 -18.63 -2.17
C GLU A 149 5.68 -19.95 -2.65
N SER A 150 5.09 -20.63 -3.66
CA SER A 150 5.60 -21.92 -4.14
C SER A 150 7.00 -21.80 -4.69
N ILE A 151 7.28 -20.70 -5.40
CA ILE A 151 8.60 -20.44 -5.95
C ILE A 151 9.56 -19.98 -4.84
N LEU A 152 9.08 -19.15 -3.90
CA LEU A 152 9.90 -18.69 -2.77
C LEU A 152 10.39 -19.86 -1.89
N LYS A 153 9.53 -20.86 -1.70
CA LYS A 153 9.82 -22.07 -0.91
C LYS A 153 10.43 -23.21 -1.75
N GLY A 154 10.71 -22.96 -3.03
CA GLY A 154 11.04 -23.91 -4.09
C GLY A 154 11.91 -25.09 -3.69
N ASN A 155 11.64 -26.24 -4.32
CA ASN A 155 12.16 -27.57 -3.96
C ASN A 155 13.66 -27.75 -4.19
N ASP A 156 14.28 -26.98 -5.10
CA ASP A 156 15.66 -27.17 -5.52
C ASP A 156 16.66 -26.19 -4.86
N PHE A 157 16.16 -25.35 -3.96
CA PHE A 157 16.95 -24.29 -3.33
C PHE A 157 16.69 -24.26 -1.83
N VAL A 158 17.61 -23.62 -1.10
CA VAL A 158 17.48 -23.45 0.35
C VAL A 158 16.13 -22.81 0.69
N PRO A 159 15.27 -23.46 1.48
CA PRO A 159 13.98 -22.89 1.87
C PRO A 159 14.13 -21.48 2.45
N GLY A 160 13.23 -20.57 2.05
CA GLY A 160 13.28 -19.18 2.50
C GLY A 160 14.43 -18.36 1.89
N ASN A 161 14.94 -18.76 0.71
CA ASN A 161 16.00 -18.02 0.04
C ASN A 161 15.50 -16.65 -0.46
N PRO A 162 15.93 -15.53 0.14
CA PRO A 162 15.46 -14.19 -0.21
C PRO A 162 15.83 -13.75 -1.64
N ARG A 163 16.68 -14.49 -2.35
CA ARG A 163 17.06 -14.19 -3.74
C ARG A 163 15.87 -14.22 -4.69
N TYR A 164 14.80 -14.94 -4.35
CA TYR A 164 13.60 -15.02 -5.19
C TYR A 164 12.59 -13.91 -4.94
N LEU A 165 12.77 -13.03 -3.97
CA LEU A 165 11.85 -11.92 -3.71
C LEU A 165 11.59 -11.08 -4.97
N THR A 166 12.64 -10.80 -5.77
CA THR A 166 12.48 -10.09 -7.04
C THR A 166 11.60 -10.82 -8.04
N ILE A 167 11.57 -12.15 -8.02
CA ILE A 167 10.72 -12.95 -8.91
C ILE A 167 9.31 -13.03 -8.36
N VAL A 168 9.17 -13.52 -7.13
CA VAL A 168 7.87 -13.90 -6.54
C VAL A 168 6.97 -12.71 -6.22
N LYS A 169 7.51 -11.51 -6.09
CA LYS A 169 6.82 -10.26 -5.83
C LYS A 169 6.50 -9.44 -7.09
N ASN A 170 6.96 -9.88 -8.28
CA ASN A 170 6.92 -9.04 -9.48
C ASN A 170 6.18 -9.66 -10.68
N PHE A 171 5.22 -10.55 -10.44
CA PHE A 171 4.28 -10.91 -11.49
C PHE A 171 3.35 -9.72 -11.80
N PRO A 172 2.86 -9.58 -13.05
CA PRO A 172 1.83 -8.58 -13.36
C PRO A 172 0.65 -8.66 -12.39
N THR A 173 0.08 -7.53 -12.01
CA THR A 173 -1.03 -7.37 -11.06
C THR A 173 -0.72 -7.68 -9.59
N PHE A 174 0.52 -7.96 -9.24
CA PHE A 174 0.90 -8.34 -7.87
C PHE A 174 1.07 -7.16 -6.90
N PHE A 175 0.57 -5.97 -7.25
CA PHE A 175 0.54 -4.83 -6.35
C PHE A 175 -0.70 -3.97 -6.61
N SER A 176 -1.62 -3.92 -5.66
CA SER A 176 -2.77 -3.04 -5.69
C SER A 176 -2.66 -1.96 -4.63
N PHE A 177 -3.03 -0.71 -4.94
CA PHE A 177 -3.08 0.37 -3.98
C PHE A 177 -4.13 1.44 -4.31
N GLY A 178 -4.62 2.09 -3.28
CA GLY A 178 -5.74 3.01 -3.32
C GLY A 178 -6.93 2.42 -2.55
N PRO A 179 -8.14 2.94 -2.70
CA PRO A 179 -8.59 4.00 -3.62
C PRO A 179 -8.26 5.42 -3.17
N GLN A 180 -7.89 5.63 -1.90
CA GLN A 180 -7.72 6.94 -1.29
C GLN A 180 -6.27 7.25 -0.95
N LEU A 181 -5.92 8.53 -1.03
CA LEU A 181 -4.82 9.14 -0.30
C LEU A 181 -5.43 9.86 0.92
N VAL A 182 -5.13 9.38 2.12
CA VAL A 182 -5.56 9.98 3.39
C VAL A 182 -4.40 10.81 3.94
N THR A 183 -4.60 12.10 4.14
CA THR A 183 -3.55 12.99 4.62
C THR A 183 -3.27 12.83 6.11
N PRO A 184 -2.05 13.13 6.61
CA PRO A 184 -1.70 12.87 8.01
C PRO A 184 -2.61 13.55 9.03
N ASP A 185 -3.18 14.72 8.71
CA ASP A 185 -4.10 15.45 9.58
C ASP A 185 -5.46 14.77 9.75
N GLU A 186 -5.82 13.84 8.85
CA GLU A 186 -7.03 13.03 8.93
C GLU A 186 -6.84 11.77 9.80
N VAL A 187 -5.59 11.36 10.05
CA VAL A 187 -5.28 10.14 10.82
C VAL A 187 -5.05 10.50 12.28
N PRO A 188 -5.89 10.06 13.21
CA PRO A 188 -5.80 10.46 14.63
C PRO A 188 -4.48 10.04 15.30
N ASP A 189 -4.05 8.81 15.04
CA ASP A 189 -2.78 8.24 15.48
C ASP A 189 -2.43 7.04 14.60
N VAL A 190 -1.41 7.17 13.76
CA VAL A 190 -1.00 6.12 12.84
C VAL A 190 -0.61 4.82 13.55
N LEU A 191 -0.05 4.89 14.76
CA LEU A 191 0.34 3.71 15.53
C LEU A 191 -0.87 2.91 16.03
N LYS A 192 -2.04 3.52 16.13
CA LYS A 192 -3.30 2.89 16.55
C LYS A 192 -4.14 2.38 15.39
N LEU A 193 -3.71 2.57 14.16
CA LEU A 193 -4.38 1.97 13.02
C LEU A 193 -4.26 0.45 13.08
N GLU A 194 -5.37 -0.25 12.87
CA GLU A 194 -5.45 -1.70 12.75
C GLU A 194 -5.55 -2.07 11.26
N VAL A 195 -4.56 -2.81 10.77
CA VAL A 195 -4.55 -3.38 9.42
C VAL A 195 -5.24 -4.73 9.46
N GLN A 196 -6.22 -4.93 8.60
CA GLN A 196 -7.02 -6.15 8.50
C GLN A 196 -6.84 -6.81 7.14
N SER A 197 -6.35 -8.05 7.13
CA SER A 197 -6.36 -8.95 5.98
C SER A 197 -7.74 -9.60 5.90
N VAL A 198 -8.50 -9.31 4.83
CA VAL A 198 -9.87 -9.81 4.66
C VAL A 198 -9.94 -10.70 3.42
N HIS A 199 -10.49 -11.91 3.59
CA HIS A 199 -10.64 -12.92 2.56
C HIS A 199 -12.12 -13.26 2.39
N ASN A 200 -12.66 -13.00 1.22
CA ASN A 200 -14.08 -13.25 0.91
C ASN A 200 -15.05 -12.59 1.92
N GLY A 201 -14.70 -11.38 2.38
CA GLY A 201 -15.50 -10.62 3.34
C GLY A 201 -15.26 -10.96 4.80
N GLU A 202 -14.50 -12.02 5.13
CA GLU A 202 -14.17 -12.42 6.50
C GLU A 202 -12.75 -11.96 6.89
N ILE A 203 -12.59 -11.44 8.10
CA ILE A 203 -11.27 -11.05 8.62
C ILE A 203 -10.45 -12.32 8.87
N HIS A 204 -9.42 -12.52 8.05
CA HIS A 204 -8.46 -13.61 8.19
C HIS A 204 -7.43 -13.35 9.30
N ALA A 205 -6.93 -12.12 9.36
CA ALA A 205 -6.00 -11.66 10.39
C ALA A 205 -6.05 -10.14 10.52
N LYS A 206 -5.60 -9.64 11.68
CA LYS A 206 -5.50 -8.21 11.94
C LYS A 206 -4.45 -7.93 13.01
N ASN A 207 -3.83 -6.75 12.94
CA ASN A 207 -2.94 -6.27 13.98
C ASN A 207 -2.78 -4.74 13.86
N THR A 208 -2.33 -4.10 14.93
CA THR A 208 -2.10 -2.66 14.95
C THR A 208 -0.67 -2.28 14.56
N VAL A 209 -0.51 -1.09 14.03
CA VAL A 209 0.76 -0.57 13.51
C VAL A 209 1.84 -0.48 14.59
N ASP A 210 1.48 -0.22 15.85
CA ASP A 210 2.41 -0.22 16.99
C ASP A 210 3.00 -1.61 17.30
N HIS A 211 2.45 -2.69 16.75
CA HIS A 211 3.01 -4.04 16.82
C HIS A 211 3.99 -4.36 15.67
N MET A 212 4.25 -3.43 14.77
CA MET A 212 5.30 -3.58 13.77
C MET A 212 6.67 -3.62 14.45
N THR A 213 7.57 -4.48 13.99
CA THR A 213 8.97 -4.50 14.42
C THR A 213 9.68 -3.21 14.07
N HIS A 214 9.38 -2.67 12.90
CA HIS A 214 9.85 -1.38 12.41
C HIS A 214 8.63 -0.51 12.09
N VAL A 215 8.33 0.43 12.96
CA VAL A 215 7.20 1.35 12.79
C VAL A 215 7.46 2.37 11.67
N PRO A 216 6.42 3.05 11.15
CA PRO A 216 6.54 4.00 10.04
C PRO A 216 7.68 5.01 10.17
N SER A 217 7.85 5.64 11.33
CA SER A 217 8.92 6.61 11.58
C SER A 217 10.31 6.01 11.30
N ARG A 218 10.56 4.82 11.83
CA ARG A 218 11.81 4.10 11.62
C ARG A 218 12.02 3.69 10.17
N LEU A 219 10.98 3.22 9.49
CA LEU A 219 11.07 2.81 8.08
C LEU A 219 11.39 4.00 7.17
N VAL A 220 10.67 5.10 7.30
CA VAL A 220 10.89 6.31 6.48
C VAL A 220 12.29 6.87 6.72
N SER A 221 12.69 7.05 7.99
CA SER A 221 14.00 7.59 8.37
C SER A 221 15.13 6.71 7.85
N LEU A 222 15.15 5.42 8.19
CA LEU A 222 16.21 4.50 7.79
C LEU A 222 16.42 4.45 6.28
N HIS A 223 15.34 4.27 5.50
CA HIS A 223 15.47 4.15 4.05
C HIS A 223 15.78 5.49 3.38
N SER A 224 15.43 6.63 4.02
CA SER A 224 15.85 7.94 3.54
C SER A 224 17.37 8.11 3.55
N SER A 225 18.07 7.53 4.55
CA SER A 225 19.53 7.59 4.63
C SER A 225 20.25 6.58 3.73
N ILE A 226 19.57 5.49 3.34
CA ILE A 226 20.16 4.48 2.44
C ILE A 226 20.04 4.91 0.98
N GLN A 227 18.84 5.19 0.51
CA GLN A 227 18.54 5.40 -0.90
C GLN A 227 17.88 6.76 -1.20
N GLY A 228 17.42 7.47 -0.16
CA GLY A 228 16.56 8.65 -0.29
C GLY A 228 15.15 8.29 -0.77
N TRP A 229 14.25 9.25 -0.76
CA TRP A 229 12.90 9.14 -1.26
C TRP A 229 12.65 10.16 -2.36
N TYR A 230 11.69 9.85 -3.24
CA TYR A 230 11.16 10.78 -4.24
C TYR A 230 9.66 10.99 -4.02
N ALA A 231 9.18 12.18 -4.37
CA ALA A 231 7.74 12.48 -4.35
C ALA A 231 6.96 11.46 -5.18
N GLY A 232 5.98 10.79 -4.55
CA GLY A 232 5.20 9.72 -5.16
C GLY A 232 5.82 8.32 -5.05
N ASP A 233 6.97 8.13 -4.38
CA ASP A 233 7.41 6.78 -3.99
C ASP A 233 6.40 6.17 -3.02
N VAL A 234 6.18 4.86 -3.13
CA VAL A 234 5.26 4.09 -2.28
C VAL A 234 6.06 3.17 -1.37
N LEU A 235 5.77 3.21 -0.08
CA LEU A 235 6.28 2.28 0.93
C LEU A 235 5.15 1.41 1.46
N SER A 236 5.23 0.10 1.22
CA SER A 236 4.36 -0.95 1.75
C SER A 236 4.98 -1.48 3.04
N THR A 237 4.27 -1.40 4.16
CA THR A 237 4.90 -1.48 5.50
C THR A 237 4.93 -2.88 6.11
N GLY A 238 4.38 -3.87 5.42
CA GLY A 238 4.28 -5.25 5.90
C GLY A 238 2.89 -5.61 6.41
N THR A 239 2.56 -6.89 6.32
CA THR A 239 1.24 -7.45 6.64
C THR A 239 1.18 -8.10 8.01
N PRO A 240 0.03 -8.02 8.72
CA PRO A 240 -0.23 -8.84 9.91
C PRO A 240 -0.15 -10.34 9.61
N ARG A 241 -0.68 -10.76 8.46
CA ARG A 241 -0.63 -12.14 7.96
C ARG A 241 -1.07 -12.22 6.51
N ALA A 242 -0.32 -13.00 5.72
CA ALA A 242 -0.70 -13.39 4.38
C ALA A 242 -1.81 -14.47 4.37
N PHE A 243 -2.64 -14.49 3.33
CA PHE A 243 -3.62 -15.54 3.08
C PHE A 243 -3.56 -16.01 1.63
N HIS A 244 -3.77 -17.32 1.45
CA HIS A 244 -3.79 -17.94 0.13
C HIS A 244 -5.03 -17.51 -0.64
N ILE A 245 -4.86 -17.17 -1.92
CA ILE A 245 -5.92 -16.76 -2.84
C ILE A 245 -6.03 -17.72 -4.02
N GLN A 246 -7.27 -17.92 -4.51
CA GLN A 246 -7.64 -18.82 -5.59
C GLN A 246 -8.60 -18.13 -6.56
N ASP A 247 -8.87 -18.79 -7.69
CA ASP A 247 -9.86 -18.31 -8.66
C ASP A 247 -11.22 -18.03 -8.01
N GLY A 248 -11.78 -16.87 -8.29
CA GLY A 248 -13.06 -16.43 -7.76
C GLY A 248 -13.03 -15.83 -6.34
N ASP A 249 -11.88 -15.84 -5.66
CA ASP A 249 -11.74 -15.17 -4.38
C ASP A 249 -11.79 -13.64 -4.52
N ILE A 250 -12.07 -12.97 -3.41
CA ILE A 250 -11.91 -11.52 -3.24
C ILE A 250 -10.89 -11.29 -2.14
N ALA A 251 -9.77 -10.68 -2.48
CA ALA A 251 -8.79 -10.18 -1.53
C ALA A 251 -9.13 -8.74 -1.14
N GLU A 252 -9.08 -8.43 0.18
CA GLU A 252 -9.42 -7.09 0.66
C GLU A 252 -8.45 -6.65 1.76
N CYS A 253 -8.07 -5.37 1.71
CA CYS A 253 -7.37 -4.65 2.77
C CYS A 253 -8.32 -3.65 3.40
N ARG A 254 -8.52 -3.74 4.74
CA ARG A 254 -9.19 -2.70 5.54
C ARG A 254 -8.20 -2.11 6.52
N ILE A 255 -8.31 -0.82 6.74
CA ILE A 255 -7.56 -0.10 7.78
C ILE A 255 -8.55 0.72 8.58
N VAL A 256 -8.64 0.42 9.86
CA VAL A 256 -9.53 1.10 10.80
C VAL A 256 -8.72 1.70 11.96
N GLY A 257 -9.26 2.68 12.63
CA GLY A 257 -8.57 3.36 13.72
C GLY A 257 -9.51 3.79 14.84
N PRO A 258 -9.00 4.54 15.81
CA PRO A 258 -9.81 5.11 16.90
C PRO A 258 -10.96 5.99 16.38
N ASP A 259 -11.93 6.20 17.25
CA ASP A 259 -13.05 7.17 17.06
C ASP A 259 -13.87 6.92 15.77
N GLY A 260 -13.89 5.68 15.28
CA GLY A 260 -14.62 5.31 14.06
C GLY A 260 -13.91 5.68 12.76
N PHE A 261 -12.62 6.00 12.84
CA PHE A 261 -11.82 6.22 11.64
C PHE A 261 -11.74 4.94 10.79
N GLU A 262 -11.96 5.07 9.49
CA GLU A 262 -11.84 3.99 8.53
C GLU A 262 -11.37 4.55 7.18
N MET A 263 -10.37 3.91 6.57
CA MET A 263 -10.01 4.17 5.19
C MET A 263 -10.95 3.40 4.26
N GLU A 264 -11.23 3.95 3.08
CA GLU A 264 -11.98 3.22 2.05
C GLU A 264 -11.30 1.88 1.76
N PRO A 265 -12.00 0.74 1.86
CA PRO A 265 -11.41 -0.57 1.66
C PRO A 265 -10.89 -0.78 0.24
N LEU A 266 -9.73 -1.42 0.12
CA LEU A 266 -9.20 -1.88 -1.15
C LEU A 266 -9.63 -3.32 -1.39
N LYS A 267 -10.33 -3.58 -2.51
CA LYS A 267 -10.84 -4.90 -2.89
C LYS A 267 -10.41 -5.25 -4.30
N ASN A 268 -9.98 -6.49 -4.48
CA ASN A 268 -9.61 -7.01 -5.79
C ASN A 268 -10.11 -8.44 -5.97
N PRO A 269 -10.81 -8.76 -7.06
CA PRO A 269 -11.15 -10.13 -7.44
C PRO A 269 -9.91 -10.88 -7.91
N VAL A 270 -9.95 -12.21 -7.83
CA VAL A 270 -8.84 -13.09 -8.20
C VAL A 270 -9.25 -13.96 -9.39
N VAL A 271 -8.38 -14.02 -10.40
CA VAL A 271 -8.56 -14.83 -11.62
C VAL A 271 -7.36 -15.72 -11.85
N ASP A 272 -7.56 -17.05 -11.92
CA ASP A 272 -6.47 -17.97 -12.26
C ASP A 272 -6.36 -18.15 -13.78
N LEU A 273 -5.31 -17.58 -14.35
CA LEU A 273 -5.03 -17.66 -15.77
C LEU A 273 -4.77 -19.08 -16.32
N LYS A 274 -4.63 -20.10 -15.46
CA LYS A 274 -4.55 -21.51 -15.86
C LYS A 274 -5.92 -22.13 -16.15
N LEU A 275 -6.99 -21.51 -15.64
CA LEU A 275 -8.38 -21.95 -15.80
C LEU A 275 -9.10 -21.20 -16.92
N HIS A 276 -8.54 -20.09 -17.36
CA HIS A 276 -9.04 -19.19 -18.40
C HIS A 276 -7.98 -18.98 -19.48
#